data_7c16f0759c9690a4528e73228d7f3a9a
#
_entry.id   7c16f0759c9690a4528e73228d7f3a9a
#
_cell.length_a   1.000
_cell.length_b   1.000
_cell.length_c   1.000
_cell.angle_alpha   90.00
_cell.angle_beta   90.00
_cell.angle_gamma   90.00
#
_symmetry.space_group_name_H-M   'P 1'
#
loop_
_entity.id
_entity.type
_entity.pdbx_description
1 polymer ?
#
loop_
_entity_poly.entity_id
_entity_poly.type
_entity_poly.pdbx_seq_one_letter_code
_entity_poly.pdbx_strand_id
1 'polypeptide(L)'
;MKFTKTEVLSVMTATGMVPVFYSNDIEIAKNVVRACYAGGVRAFEFTNRGEFAHEVFGELVKFAAFECPEMIMGIGSIVDAPTAALYIQLGANFIVGPLFNPEVAKIANRRLIPYAPGCSSVSEVGFAQEAGCDICKVFPGDVLGAAFVKGLMAPMPWSNVMVTGGVKPEVANLKSWFDAGVTCVGMGSNLFPAEMVKAGNWAGITQLCSDTLTIIQNIKA
;
A
#
# COMPACT_ATOMS: atom_id res chain seq x y z
N MET A 1 -16.63 9.08 4.51
CA MET A 1 -15.37 8.33 4.71
C MET A 1 -15.65 7.25 5.74
N LYS A 2 -15.30 6.00 5.45
CA LYS A 2 -15.63 4.87 6.33
C LYS A 2 -14.59 4.68 7.44
N PHE A 3 -13.32 5.01 7.16
CA PHE A 3 -12.21 4.87 8.11
C PHE A 3 -11.55 6.22 8.36
N THR A 4 -11.19 6.50 9.59
CA THR A 4 -10.42 7.68 9.99
C THR A 4 -8.94 7.52 9.63
N LYS A 5 -8.19 8.63 9.55
CA LYS A 5 -6.74 8.61 9.31
C LYS A 5 -6.01 7.70 10.30
N THR A 6 -6.38 7.77 11.59
CA THR A 6 -5.76 6.98 12.66
C THR A 6 -6.02 5.48 12.49
N GLU A 7 -7.25 5.09 12.13
CA GLU A 7 -7.59 3.68 11.86
C GLU A 7 -6.79 3.14 10.67
N VAL A 8 -6.68 3.91 9.57
CA VAL A 8 -5.89 3.51 8.40
C VAL A 8 -4.43 3.26 8.78
N LEU A 9 -3.80 4.19 9.47
CA LEU A 9 -2.39 4.09 9.88
C LEU A 9 -2.19 2.92 10.86
N SER A 10 -3.10 2.74 11.82
CA SER A 10 -3.08 1.63 12.77
C SER A 10 -3.14 0.27 12.06
N VAL A 11 -4.06 0.10 11.10
CA VAL A 11 -4.20 -1.14 10.34
C VAL A 11 -2.97 -1.42 9.49
N MET A 12 -2.46 -0.42 8.76
CA MET A 12 -1.23 -0.58 7.96
C MET A 12 -0.04 -1.01 8.82
N THR A 13 0.11 -0.39 9.99
CA THR A 13 1.18 -0.72 10.93
C THR A 13 0.99 -2.10 11.56
N ALA A 14 -0.21 -2.44 11.98
CA ALA A 14 -0.49 -3.71 12.65
C ALA A 14 -0.35 -4.91 11.73
N THR A 15 -0.92 -4.83 10.51
CA THR A 15 -0.84 -5.93 9.52
C THR A 15 0.53 -6.03 8.88
N GLY A 16 1.22 -4.91 8.70
CA GLY A 16 2.54 -4.83 8.09
C GLY A 16 2.57 -5.10 6.58
N MET A 17 1.42 -5.31 5.92
CA MET A 17 1.35 -5.58 4.49
C MET A 17 0.21 -4.82 3.81
N VAL A 18 0.52 -4.19 2.68
CA VAL A 18 -0.43 -3.55 1.77
C VAL A 18 -0.24 -4.18 0.38
N PRO A 19 -1.11 -5.11 -0.04
CA PRO A 19 -1.13 -5.60 -1.41
C PRO A 19 -1.34 -4.48 -2.41
N VAL A 20 -0.62 -4.53 -3.54
CA VAL A 20 -0.64 -3.53 -4.61
C VAL A 20 -1.05 -4.21 -5.92
N PHE A 21 -2.19 -3.81 -6.47
CA PHE A 21 -2.75 -4.47 -7.66
C PHE A 21 -3.39 -3.48 -8.63
N TYR A 22 -3.43 -3.88 -9.90
CA TYR A 22 -4.18 -3.21 -10.95
C TYR A 22 -4.83 -4.24 -11.87
N SER A 23 -6.06 -3.97 -12.26
CA SER A 23 -6.74 -4.60 -13.40
C SER A 23 -7.70 -3.59 -14.01
N ASN A 24 -7.82 -3.60 -15.34
CA ASN A 24 -8.89 -2.90 -16.05
C ASN A 24 -10.19 -3.72 -16.08
N ASP A 25 -10.14 -4.99 -15.68
CA ASP A 25 -11.30 -5.86 -15.53
C ASP A 25 -11.79 -5.79 -14.08
N ILE A 26 -13.00 -5.30 -13.90
CA ILE A 26 -13.61 -5.11 -12.58
C ILE A 26 -13.88 -6.45 -11.86
N GLU A 27 -14.21 -7.52 -12.58
CA GLU A 27 -14.48 -8.81 -11.96
C GLU A 27 -13.18 -9.48 -11.46
N ILE A 28 -12.07 -9.32 -12.18
CA ILE A 28 -10.75 -9.72 -11.72
C ILE A 28 -10.37 -8.90 -10.47
N ALA A 29 -10.56 -7.58 -10.49
CA ALA A 29 -10.26 -6.71 -9.37
C ALA A 29 -11.07 -7.08 -8.11
N LYS A 30 -12.37 -7.33 -8.24
CA LYS A 30 -13.25 -7.78 -7.14
C LYS A 30 -12.79 -9.12 -6.56
N ASN A 31 -12.49 -10.09 -7.43
CA ASN A 31 -12.03 -11.40 -6.99
C ASN A 31 -10.69 -11.35 -6.26
N VAL A 32 -9.75 -10.52 -6.71
CA VAL A 32 -8.48 -10.31 -6.01
C VAL A 32 -8.71 -9.66 -4.64
N VAL A 33 -9.53 -8.62 -4.54
CA VAL A 33 -9.86 -7.98 -3.25
C VAL A 33 -10.53 -8.98 -2.30
N ARG A 34 -11.48 -9.78 -2.80
CA ARG A 34 -12.14 -10.84 -2.01
C ARG A 34 -11.14 -11.87 -1.50
N ALA A 35 -10.23 -12.34 -2.37
CA ALA A 35 -9.19 -13.31 -2.01
C ALA A 35 -8.23 -12.74 -0.96
N CYS A 36 -7.79 -11.50 -1.12
CA CYS A 36 -6.97 -10.80 -0.13
C CYS A 36 -7.68 -10.67 1.22
N TYR A 37 -8.96 -10.26 1.20
CA TYR A 37 -9.77 -10.11 2.42
C TYR A 37 -9.93 -11.43 3.17
N ALA A 38 -10.24 -12.50 2.43
CA ALA A 38 -10.33 -13.87 2.99
C ALA A 38 -8.98 -14.34 3.55
N GLY A 39 -7.85 -13.93 2.97
CA GLY A 39 -6.50 -14.21 3.45
C GLY A 39 -6.03 -13.34 4.63
N GLY A 40 -6.91 -12.47 5.18
CA GLY A 40 -6.60 -11.65 6.36
C GLY A 40 -6.11 -10.23 6.05
N VAL A 41 -6.00 -9.85 4.78
CA VAL A 41 -5.62 -8.48 4.38
C VAL A 41 -6.70 -7.48 4.81
N ARG A 42 -6.27 -6.31 5.32
CA ARG A 42 -7.17 -5.23 5.76
C ARG A 42 -6.87 -3.86 5.16
N ALA A 43 -5.74 -3.70 4.44
CA ALA A 43 -5.43 -2.51 3.65
C ALA A 43 -4.98 -2.95 2.25
N PHE A 44 -5.53 -2.34 1.20
CA PHE A 44 -5.30 -2.74 -0.19
C PHE A 44 -5.10 -1.51 -1.06
N GLU A 45 -4.02 -1.46 -1.84
CA GLU A 45 -3.69 -0.42 -2.80
C GLU A 45 -4.10 -0.85 -4.20
N PHE A 46 -5.18 -0.27 -4.74
CA PHE A 46 -5.42 -0.29 -6.18
C PHE A 46 -4.54 0.78 -6.84
N THR A 47 -4.06 0.57 -8.07
CA THR A 47 -3.19 1.55 -8.70
C THR A 47 -3.84 2.25 -9.90
N ASN A 48 -3.65 3.56 -10.00
CA ASN A 48 -4.08 4.37 -11.13
C ASN A 48 -3.15 4.14 -12.34
N ARG A 49 -3.32 3.01 -13.01
CA ARG A 49 -2.54 2.63 -14.20
C ARG A 49 -3.50 2.34 -15.35
N GLY A 50 -3.39 3.14 -16.40
CA GLY A 50 -4.24 3.00 -17.57
C GLY A 50 -5.51 3.85 -17.55
N GLU A 51 -6.16 3.92 -18.69
CA GLU A 51 -7.37 4.70 -18.92
C GLU A 51 -8.53 4.11 -18.10
N PHE A 52 -9.45 4.97 -17.65
CA PHE A 52 -10.66 4.61 -16.88
C PHE A 52 -10.40 3.84 -15.56
N ALA A 53 -9.15 3.81 -15.05
CA ALA A 53 -8.84 3.19 -13.76
C ALA A 53 -9.72 3.75 -12.61
N HIS A 54 -10.14 4.99 -12.69
CA HIS A 54 -11.01 5.65 -11.72
C HIS A 54 -12.44 5.07 -11.69
N GLU A 55 -12.96 4.59 -12.82
CA GLU A 55 -14.27 3.93 -12.89
C GLU A 55 -14.20 2.58 -12.19
N VAL A 56 -13.19 1.77 -12.52
CA VAL A 56 -12.94 0.49 -11.85
C VAL A 56 -12.77 0.68 -10.34
N PHE A 57 -11.97 1.66 -9.93
CA PHE A 57 -11.78 1.95 -8.50
C PHE A 57 -13.08 2.34 -7.81
N GLY A 58 -13.89 3.21 -8.42
CA GLY A 58 -15.16 3.64 -7.85
C GLY A 58 -16.13 2.47 -7.60
N GLU A 59 -16.21 1.51 -8.53
CA GLU A 59 -16.99 0.29 -8.36
C GLU A 59 -16.38 -0.63 -7.30
N LEU A 60 -15.05 -0.78 -7.32
CA LEU A 60 -14.33 -1.63 -6.37
C LEU A 60 -14.49 -1.17 -4.92
N VAL A 61 -14.52 0.16 -4.68
CA VAL A 61 -14.79 0.72 -3.35
C VAL A 61 -16.20 0.40 -2.88
N LYS A 62 -17.21 0.52 -3.75
CA LYS A 62 -18.60 0.15 -3.43
C LYS A 62 -18.73 -1.33 -3.11
N PHE A 63 -18.09 -2.18 -3.93
CA PHE A 63 -18.03 -3.61 -3.71
C PHE A 63 -17.37 -3.95 -2.35
N ALA A 64 -16.18 -3.39 -2.06
CA ALA A 64 -15.47 -3.63 -0.81
C ALA A 64 -16.27 -3.16 0.42
N ALA A 65 -17.02 -2.06 0.29
CA ALA A 65 -17.87 -1.57 1.37
C ALA A 65 -18.97 -2.56 1.77
N PHE A 66 -19.43 -3.39 0.85
CA PHE A 66 -20.49 -4.37 1.06
C PHE A 66 -19.94 -5.77 1.40
N GLU A 67 -19.02 -6.31 0.59
CA GLU A 67 -18.54 -7.69 0.74
C GLU A 67 -17.26 -7.84 1.61
N CYS A 68 -16.48 -6.78 1.75
CA CYS A 68 -15.23 -6.77 2.51
C CYS A 68 -15.21 -5.60 3.50
N PRO A 69 -16.15 -5.55 4.48
CA PRO A 69 -16.44 -4.33 5.25
C PRO A 69 -15.27 -3.79 6.07
N GLU A 70 -14.26 -4.58 6.40
CA GLU A 70 -13.05 -4.13 7.11
C GLU A 70 -11.89 -3.79 6.16
N MET A 71 -12.08 -3.95 4.83
CA MET A 71 -11.03 -3.62 3.86
C MET A 71 -10.92 -2.10 3.69
N ILE A 72 -9.75 -1.58 3.98
CA ILE A 72 -9.37 -0.19 3.73
C ILE A 72 -8.83 -0.08 2.31
N MET A 73 -9.57 0.63 1.44
CA MET A 73 -9.22 0.79 0.03
C MET A 73 -8.40 2.06 -0.18
N GLY A 74 -7.20 1.91 -0.69
CA GLY A 74 -6.32 3.02 -1.09
C GLY A 74 -6.03 3.03 -2.57
N ILE A 75 -5.43 4.13 -3.01
CA ILE A 75 -5.06 4.33 -4.40
C ILE A 75 -3.58 4.65 -4.54
N GLY A 76 -2.91 3.96 -5.45
CA GLY A 76 -1.50 4.20 -5.79
C GLY A 76 -1.30 4.80 -7.17
N SER A 77 -0.05 5.10 -7.49
CA SER A 77 0.37 5.75 -8.75
C SER A 77 -0.19 7.18 -8.89
N ILE A 78 -0.39 7.88 -7.79
CA ILE A 78 -0.88 9.26 -7.77
C ILE A 78 0.32 10.21 -7.82
N VAL A 79 0.32 11.08 -8.84
CA VAL A 79 1.44 12.01 -9.12
C VAL A 79 1.06 13.48 -8.99
N ASP A 80 -0.24 13.81 -8.93
CA ASP A 80 -0.75 15.18 -8.88
C ASP A 80 -1.99 15.33 -7.99
N ALA A 81 -2.25 16.56 -7.54
CA ALA A 81 -3.33 16.87 -6.62
C ALA A 81 -4.74 16.76 -7.23
N PRO A 82 -5.00 17.15 -8.49
CA PRO A 82 -6.30 16.94 -9.12
C PRO A 82 -6.69 15.46 -9.15
N THR A 83 -5.77 14.58 -9.54
CA THR A 83 -5.97 13.12 -9.54
C THR A 83 -6.21 12.60 -8.12
N ALA A 84 -5.44 13.07 -7.13
CA ALA A 84 -5.67 12.74 -5.72
C ALA A 84 -7.08 13.13 -5.27
N ALA A 85 -7.54 14.34 -5.63
CA ALA A 85 -8.87 14.83 -5.28
C ALA A 85 -9.99 13.96 -5.85
N LEU A 86 -9.86 13.52 -7.11
CA LEU A 86 -10.80 12.63 -7.77
C LEU A 86 -10.93 11.31 -6.98
N TYR A 87 -9.82 10.66 -6.68
CA TYR A 87 -9.85 9.37 -5.98
C TYR A 87 -10.31 9.48 -4.52
N ILE A 88 -10.01 10.57 -3.82
CA ILE A 88 -10.60 10.84 -2.49
C ILE A 88 -12.12 10.96 -2.61
N GLN A 89 -12.63 11.63 -3.64
CA GLN A 89 -14.07 11.74 -3.90
C GLN A 89 -14.72 10.39 -4.22
N LEU A 90 -13.98 9.48 -4.87
CA LEU A 90 -14.40 8.09 -5.14
C LEU A 90 -14.31 7.17 -3.91
N GLY A 91 -13.75 7.64 -2.79
CA GLY A 91 -13.73 6.91 -1.54
C GLY A 91 -12.39 6.30 -1.15
N ALA A 92 -11.27 6.74 -1.74
CA ALA A 92 -9.95 6.34 -1.30
C ALA A 92 -9.73 6.72 0.18
N ASN A 93 -9.26 5.77 0.98
CA ASN A 93 -8.97 5.96 2.40
C ASN A 93 -7.49 6.29 2.65
N PHE A 94 -6.61 6.03 1.69
CA PHE A 94 -5.21 6.48 1.67
C PHE A 94 -4.73 6.65 0.23
N ILE A 95 -3.68 7.43 0.07
CA ILE A 95 -3.04 7.73 -1.22
C ILE A 95 -1.59 7.29 -1.17
N VAL A 96 -1.11 6.71 -2.27
CA VAL A 96 0.29 6.36 -2.47
C VAL A 96 0.78 6.98 -3.77
N GLY A 97 1.94 7.63 -3.72
CA GLY A 97 2.61 8.20 -4.89
C GLY A 97 3.93 7.50 -5.21
N PRO A 98 4.42 7.58 -6.45
CA PRO A 98 5.77 7.15 -6.79
C PRO A 98 6.84 8.19 -6.44
N LEU A 99 6.43 9.41 -6.13
CA LEU A 99 7.27 10.56 -5.79
C LEU A 99 6.59 11.40 -4.71
N PHE A 100 7.35 12.28 -4.05
CA PHE A 100 6.80 13.30 -3.17
C PHE A 100 6.26 14.48 -3.98
N ASN A 101 4.99 14.84 -3.75
CA ASN A 101 4.38 16.03 -4.30
C ASN A 101 3.68 16.83 -3.17
N PRO A 102 4.14 18.06 -2.85
CA PRO A 102 3.60 18.86 -1.76
C PRO A 102 2.12 19.25 -1.95
N GLU A 103 1.65 19.39 -3.18
CA GLU A 103 0.23 19.69 -3.43
C GLU A 103 -0.67 18.47 -3.19
N VAL A 104 -0.16 17.25 -3.42
CA VAL A 104 -0.86 16.02 -3.01
C VAL A 104 -0.91 15.93 -1.48
N ALA A 105 0.20 16.20 -0.78
CA ALA A 105 0.23 16.23 0.69
C ALA A 105 -0.79 17.25 1.24
N LYS A 106 -0.84 18.45 0.67
CA LYS A 106 -1.75 19.51 1.08
C LYS A 106 -3.23 19.13 0.93
N ILE A 107 -3.63 18.49 -0.19
CA ILE A 107 -5.02 18.08 -0.39
C ILE A 107 -5.38 16.88 0.47
N ALA A 108 -4.47 15.94 0.68
CA ALA A 108 -4.64 14.79 1.55
C ALA A 108 -4.84 15.25 3.01
N ASN A 109 -3.99 16.15 3.51
CA ASN A 109 -4.11 16.72 4.85
C ASN A 109 -5.43 17.49 5.07
N ARG A 110 -5.90 18.27 4.09
CA ARG A 110 -7.21 18.95 4.17
C ARG A 110 -8.39 18.00 4.35
N ARG A 111 -8.25 16.76 3.90
CA ARG A 111 -9.28 15.73 3.95
C ARG A 111 -9.01 14.67 5.03
N LEU A 112 -7.91 14.82 5.81
CA LEU A 112 -7.44 13.84 6.80
C LEU A 112 -7.26 12.44 6.20
N ILE A 113 -6.71 12.37 4.96
CA ILE A 113 -6.37 11.14 4.26
C ILE A 113 -4.86 10.91 4.40
N PRO A 114 -4.39 9.72 4.83
CA PRO A 114 -2.96 9.41 4.80
C PRO A 114 -2.41 9.48 3.37
N TYR A 115 -1.24 10.10 3.21
CA TYR A 115 -0.48 10.09 1.96
C TYR A 115 0.89 9.48 2.21
N ALA A 116 1.21 8.42 1.48
CA ALA A 116 2.51 7.77 1.46
C ALA A 116 3.26 8.10 0.16
N PRO A 117 4.02 9.21 0.11
CA PRO A 117 4.80 9.60 -1.06
C PRO A 117 5.99 8.70 -1.28
N GLY A 118 6.36 8.46 -2.55
CA GLY A 118 7.61 7.83 -2.94
C GLY A 118 8.81 8.73 -2.61
N CYS A 119 9.80 8.17 -1.93
CA CYS A 119 11.04 8.84 -1.55
C CYS A 119 12.21 7.91 -1.86
N SER A 120 13.23 8.43 -2.51
CA SER A 120 14.46 7.74 -2.88
C SER A 120 15.70 8.32 -2.19
N SER A 121 15.52 9.35 -1.38
CA SER A 121 16.57 9.99 -0.59
C SER A 121 16.09 10.36 0.81
N VAL A 122 17.05 10.54 1.75
CA VAL A 122 16.78 11.00 3.11
C VAL A 122 16.12 12.37 3.12
N SER A 123 16.53 13.26 2.20
CA SER A 123 15.95 14.60 2.07
C SER A 123 14.49 14.58 1.65
N GLU A 124 14.12 13.70 0.72
CA GLU A 124 12.72 13.54 0.31
C GLU A 124 11.84 13.01 1.44
N VAL A 125 12.37 12.09 2.27
CA VAL A 125 11.68 11.63 3.48
C VAL A 125 11.48 12.80 4.46
N GLY A 126 12.51 13.62 4.68
CA GLY A 126 12.41 14.82 5.52
C GLY A 126 11.34 15.79 5.03
N PHE A 127 11.35 16.13 3.73
CA PHE A 127 10.33 17.00 3.14
C PHE A 127 8.92 16.44 3.21
N ALA A 128 8.78 15.13 3.02
CA ALA A 128 7.48 14.47 3.15
C ALA A 128 6.95 14.55 4.60
N GLN A 129 7.81 14.33 5.60
CA GLN A 129 7.45 14.44 7.01
C GLN A 129 7.10 15.89 7.41
N GLU A 130 7.86 16.88 6.96
CA GLU A 130 7.53 18.32 7.13
C GLU A 130 6.16 18.66 6.54
N ALA A 131 5.80 18.04 5.41
CA ALA A 131 4.50 18.18 4.77
C ALA A 131 3.37 17.38 5.46
N GLY A 132 3.63 16.71 6.60
CA GLY A 132 2.64 15.98 7.38
C GLY A 132 2.31 14.58 6.85
N CYS A 133 3.23 13.95 6.11
CA CYS A 133 3.08 12.55 5.69
C CYS A 133 3.49 11.62 6.85
N ASP A 134 2.57 10.81 7.32
CA ASP A 134 2.79 9.90 8.47
C ASP A 134 3.59 8.66 8.11
N ILE A 135 3.51 8.22 6.85
CA ILE A 135 4.28 7.10 6.30
C ILE A 135 4.96 7.58 5.01
N CYS A 136 6.26 7.33 4.87
CA CYS A 136 7.02 7.60 3.66
C CYS A 136 7.30 6.29 2.92
N LYS A 137 6.99 6.24 1.62
CA LYS A 137 7.24 5.07 0.79
C LYS A 137 8.66 5.12 0.24
N VAL A 138 9.53 4.21 0.69
CA VAL A 138 10.83 3.99 0.04
C VAL A 138 10.61 3.26 -1.29
N PHE A 139 10.98 3.93 -2.38
CA PHE A 139 10.72 3.45 -3.74
C PHE A 139 11.77 4.00 -4.75
N PRO A 140 12.27 3.15 -5.68
CA PRO A 140 12.07 1.69 -5.81
C PRO A 140 12.87 0.90 -4.76
N GLY A 141 12.20 0.01 -4.01
CA GLY A 141 12.83 -0.72 -2.91
C GLY A 141 13.92 -1.69 -3.38
N ASP A 142 13.74 -2.35 -4.52
CA ASP A 142 14.71 -3.26 -5.12
C ASP A 142 16.02 -2.58 -5.54
N VAL A 143 15.96 -1.27 -5.85
CA VAL A 143 17.14 -0.47 -6.18
C VAL A 143 17.85 0.03 -4.92
N LEU A 144 17.08 0.53 -3.93
CA LEU A 144 17.62 1.14 -2.72
C LEU A 144 18.09 0.10 -1.69
N GLY A 145 17.36 -1.00 -1.57
CA GLY A 145 17.66 -2.09 -0.65
C GLY A 145 17.41 -1.79 0.84
N ALA A 146 17.42 -2.82 1.65
CA ALA A 146 17.23 -2.71 3.11
C ALA A 146 18.35 -1.90 3.79
N ALA A 147 19.54 -1.85 3.20
CA ALA A 147 20.65 -1.03 3.71
C ALA A 147 20.34 0.47 3.70
N PHE A 148 19.61 0.95 2.67
CA PHE A 148 19.16 2.34 2.62
C PHE A 148 18.20 2.64 3.78
N VAL A 149 17.21 1.77 4.02
CA VAL A 149 16.26 1.94 5.12
C VAL A 149 17.00 1.96 6.46
N LYS A 150 17.92 1.04 6.69
CA LYS A 150 18.74 1.00 7.92
C LYS A 150 19.55 2.29 8.10
N GLY A 151 20.15 2.80 7.02
CA GLY A 151 20.87 4.08 7.01
C GLY A 151 19.98 5.28 7.30
N LEU A 152 18.74 5.29 6.80
CA LEU A 152 17.74 6.30 7.09
C LEU A 152 17.28 6.26 8.56
N MET A 153 16.96 5.06 9.06
CA MET A 153 16.41 4.88 10.42
C MET A 153 17.43 5.20 11.52
N ALA A 154 18.72 5.12 11.25
CA ALA A 154 19.75 5.44 12.24
C ALA A 154 19.67 6.90 12.74
N PRO A 155 19.65 7.94 11.88
CA PRO A 155 19.48 9.33 12.32
C PRO A 155 18.01 9.74 12.50
N MET A 156 17.04 9.00 11.95
CA MET A 156 15.61 9.36 11.95
C MET A 156 14.73 8.19 12.46
N PRO A 157 14.94 7.69 13.69
CA PRO A 157 14.27 6.48 14.20
C PRO A 157 12.76 6.66 14.41
N TRP A 158 12.26 7.88 14.37
CA TRP A 158 10.83 8.20 14.43
C TRP A 158 10.08 8.00 13.11
N SER A 159 10.80 7.71 12.01
CA SER A 159 10.20 7.59 10.68
C SER A 159 9.37 6.33 10.53
N ASN A 160 8.16 6.45 9.96
CA ASN A 160 7.40 5.30 9.51
C ASN A 160 7.67 5.09 8.02
N VAL A 161 8.16 3.91 7.67
CA VAL A 161 8.57 3.59 6.31
C VAL A 161 7.75 2.44 5.76
N MET A 162 7.15 2.65 4.59
CA MET A 162 6.63 1.59 3.73
C MET A 162 7.63 1.33 2.61
N VAL A 163 7.99 0.09 2.34
CA VAL A 163 8.82 -0.23 1.19
C VAL A 163 7.99 -0.88 0.08
N THR A 164 8.23 -0.50 -1.18
CA THR A 164 7.61 -1.13 -2.35
C THR A 164 8.66 -1.32 -3.45
N GLY A 165 8.64 -2.50 -4.10
CA GLY A 165 9.66 -2.94 -5.04
C GLY A 165 10.59 -3.95 -4.38
N GLY A 166 10.78 -5.11 -5.02
CA GLY A 166 11.65 -6.18 -4.52
C GLY A 166 11.14 -6.93 -3.29
N VAL A 167 9.93 -6.65 -2.82
CA VAL A 167 9.33 -7.36 -1.68
C VAL A 167 8.75 -8.68 -2.17
N LYS A 168 9.13 -9.77 -1.47
CA LYS A 168 8.70 -11.14 -1.78
C LYS A 168 8.08 -11.81 -0.55
N PRO A 169 7.12 -12.73 -0.74
CA PRO A 169 6.49 -13.50 0.35
C PRO A 169 7.41 -14.62 0.87
N GLU A 170 8.64 -14.27 1.21
CA GLU A 170 9.71 -15.17 1.65
C GLU A 170 10.25 -14.69 2.99
N VAL A 171 10.46 -15.61 3.94
CA VAL A 171 10.95 -15.29 5.30
C VAL A 171 12.21 -14.42 5.27
N ALA A 172 13.22 -14.81 4.49
CA ALA A 172 14.49 -14.08 4.43
C ALA A 172 14.33 -12.66 3.85
N ASN A 173 13.49 -12.49 2.81
CA ASN A 173 13.24 -11.19 2.20
C ASN A 173 12.46 -10.28 3.17
N LEU A 174 11.35 -10.75 3.73
CA LEU A 174 10.54 -9.98 4.68
C LEU A 174 11.35 -9.63 5.93
N LYS A 175 12.09 -10.59 6.49
CA LYS A 175 12.95 -10.33 7.64
C LYS A 175 13.99 -9.25 7.37
N SER A 176 14.60 -9.23 6.19
CA SER A 176 15.57 -8.20 5.84
C SER A 176 15.01 -6.79 5.86
N TRP A 177 13.73 -6.62 5.44
CA TRP A 177 13.05 -5.35 5.46
C TRP A 177 12.63 -4.92 6.87
N PHE A 178 12.01 -5.80 7.63
CA PHE A 178 11.55 -5.47 9.00
C PHE A 178 12.71 -5.26 9.96
N ASP A 179 13.82 -6.04 9.86
CA ASP A 179 15.05 -5.81 10.64
C ASP A 179 15.71 -4.46 10.31
N ALA A 180 15.48 -3.92 9.12
CA ALA A 180 15.94 -2.58 8.75
C ALA A 180 15.08 -1.44 9.33
N GLY A 181 13.92 -1.75 9.93
CA GLY A 181 13.01 -0.79 10.54
C GLY A 181 11.80 -0.41 9.69
N VAL A 182 11.46 -1.20 8.66
CA VAL A 182 10.25 -0.97 7.86
C VAL A 182 8.99 -1.18 8.70
N THR A 183 8.03 -0.26 8.60
CA THR A 183 6.74 -0.32 9.29
C THR A 183 5.77 -1.30 8.60
N CYS A 184 5.70 -1.21 7.27
CA CYS A 184 4.89 -2.09 6.43
C CYS A 184 5.49 -2.22 5.03
N VAL A 185 5.06 -3.22 4.28
CA VAL A 185 5.51 -3.48 2.92
C VAL A 185 4.36 -3.36 1.91
N GLY A 186 4.63 -2.74 0.77
CA GLY A 186 3.77 -2.79 -0.41
C GLY A 186 4.19 -3.94 -1.30
N MET A 187 3.32 -4.91 -1.54
CA MET A 187 3.64 -6.11 -2.30
C MET A 187 2.74 -6.27 -3.53
N GLY A 188 3.35 -6.21 -4.71
CA GLY A 188 2.67 -6.30 -6.01
C GLY A 188 2.72 -7.70 -6.63
N SER A 189 3.39 -7.82 -7.78
CA SER A 189 3.39 -9.02 -8.62
C SER A 189 3.84 -10.31 -7.92
N ASN A 190 4.68 -10.22 -6.91
CA ASN A 190 5.10 -11.40 -6.13
C ASN A 190 3.96 -11.99 -5.28
N LEU A 191 2.95 -11.19 -4.92
CA LEU A 191 1.74 -11.65 -4.23
C LEU A 191 0.65 -12.09 -5.21
N PHE A 192 0.71 -11.62 -6.46
CA PHE A 192 -0.25 -11.89 -7.52
C PHE A 192 0.44 -12.49 -8.75
N PRO A 193 0.92 -13.75 -8.68
CA PRO A 193 1.51 -14.41 -9.84
C PRO A 193 0.55 -14.39 -11.03
N ALA A 194 1.01 -13.95 -12.20
CA ALA A 194 0.17 -13.77 -13.36
C ALA A 194 -0.60 -15.05 -13.76
N GLU A 195 0.01 -16.21 -13.57
CA GLU A 195 -0.62 -17.51 -13.88
C GLU A 195 -1.77 -17.83 -12.91
N MET A 196 -1.67 -17.45 -11.63
CA MET A 196 -2.77 -17.60 -10.67
C MET A 196 -3.94 -16.70 -11.03
N VAL A 197 -3.67 -15.44 -11.37
CA VAL A 197 -4.70 -14.46 -11.77
C VAL A 197 -5.41 -14.91 -13.02
N LYS A 198 -4.66 -15.31 -14.07
CA LYS A 198 -5.22 -15.82 -15.35
C LYS A 198 -6.06 -17.09 -15.16
N ALA A 199 -5.62 -17.99 -14.30
CA ALA A 199 -6.34 -19.23 -13.99
C ALA A 199 -7.54 -19.03 -13.06
N GLY A 200 -7.77 -17.84 -12.51
CA GLY A 200 -8.79 -17.60 -11.49
C GLY A 200 -8.53 -18.37 -10.19
N ASN A 201 -7.26 -18.66 -9.88
CA ASN A 201 -6.88 -19.40 -8.66
C ASN A 201 -6.92 -18.46 -7.43
N TRP A 202 -8.13 -18.03 -7.08
CA TRP A 202 -8.36 -17.11 -5.96
C TRP A 202 -8.04 -17.75 -4.60
N ALA A 203 -8.28 -19.06 -4.45
CA ALA A 203 -7.90 -19.79 -3.26
C ALA A 203 -6.38 -19.79 -3.04
N GLY A 204 -5.60 -19.94 -4.11
CA GLY A 204 -4.13 -19.83 -4.03
C GLY A 204 -3.67 -18.44 -3.60
N ILE A 205 -4.30 -17.36 -4.10
CA ILE A 205 -4.02 -15.99 -3.67
C ILE A 205 -4.39 -15.79 -2.20
N THR A 206 -5.54 -16.30 -1.76
CA THR A 206 -5.95 -16.27 -0.34
C THR A 206 -4.89 -16.91 0.56
N GLN A 207 -4.43 -18.11 0.20
CA GLN A 207 -3.41 -18.83 0.97
C GLN A 207 -2.09 -18.05 1.01
N LEU A 208 -1.65 -17.52 -0.14
CA LEU A 208 -0.40 -16.74 -0.23
C LEU A 208 -0.46 -15.47 0.63
N CYS A 209 -1.61 -14.79 0.68
CA CYS A 209 -1.82 -13.65 1.57
C CYS A 209 -1.75 -14.05 3.04
N SER A 210 -2.43 -15.13 3.42
CA SER A 210 -2.46 -15.65 4.80
C SER A 210 -1.07 -16.07 5.27
N ASP A 211 -0.33 -16.81 4.45
CA ASP A 211 1.03 -17.27 4.77
C ASP A 211 1.98 -16.07 4.92
N THR A 212 1.87 -15.09 4.03
CA THR A 212 2.70 -13.88 4.07
C THR A 212 2.43 -13.08 5.36
N LEU A 213 1.18 -12.89 5.73
CA LEU A 213 0.81 -12.21 6.97
C LEU A 213 1.32 -12.96 8.21
N THR A 214 1.25 -14.30 8.19
CA THR A 214 1.80 -15.13 9.28
C THR A 214 3.31 -14.96 9.42
N ILE A 215 4.04 -14.92 8.30
CA ILE A 215 5.49 -14.65 8.31
C ILE A 215 5.77 -13.27 8.92
N ILE A 216 5.05 -12.24 8.49
CA ILE A 216 5.22 -10.87 8.98
C ILE A 216 4.93 -10.79 10.49
N GLN A 217 3.85 -11.41 10.96
CA GLN A 217 3.51 -11.44 12.38
C GLN A 217 4.61 -12.10 13.22
N ASN A 218 5.15 -13.22 12.76
CA ASN A 218 6.25 -13.91 13.44
C ASN A 218 7.56 -13.10 13.48
N ILE A 219 7.81 -12.25 12.48
CA ILE A 219 8.98 -11.37 12.46
C ILE A 219 8.80 -10.20 13.42
N LYS A 220 7.57 -9.70 13.58
CA LYS A 220 7.25 -8.53 14.39
C LYS A 220 7.00 -8.83 15.88
N ALA A 221 6.80 -10.12 16.23
CA ALA A 221 6.64 -10.61 17.61
C ALA A 221 7.95 -10.58 18.37
#